data_fd2fe5e093a33a566f90f91343f792c5
#
_entry.id   fd2fe5e093a33a566f90f91343f792c5
#
_cell.length_a   1.000
_cell.length_b   1.000
_cell.length_c   1.000
_cell.angle_alpha   90.00
_cell.angle_beta   90.00
_cell.angle_gamma   90.00
#
_symmetry.space_group_name_H-M   'P 1'
#
loop_
_entity.id
_entity.type
_entity.pdbx_description
1 polymer ?
#
loop_
_entity_poly.entity_id
_entity_poly.type
_entity_poly.pdbx_seq_one_letter_code
_entity_poly.pdbx_strand_id
1 'polypeptide(L)'
;MEKVRRLMESHIYHDGKSLKEFEIIANDIVHDINDMPYDVIVDIKERNSDLYEHTVMVTLLSVIVARKLKLDEKRKYNIAVGCLLHDIGLCFIVTRYKNRDFSNADPAEFFEYKKHTILGYSALDEESWIAPISMKMVLSHHENIACTGFPMKQKNKELECRIIQACDAFDSLISGMECKRICVQEAINQIKENDGGRFDNKIIKCLLSSIARYPVGTTVKTNAEEEGVVVSQTVDPENPIIMIFGNENNGKLMLHNRLNLMLDKNISILQVI
;
A
#
# COMPACT_ATOMS: atom_id res chain seq x y z
N MET A 1 -4.27 -5.49 13.44
CA MET A 1 -5.57 -5.06 12.84
C MET A 1 -6.67 -4.89 13.87
N GLU A 2 -7.04 -5.89 14.64
CA GLU A 2 -8.12 -5.80 15.64
C GLU A 2 -7.91 -4.64 16.66
N LYS A 3 -6.69 -4.42 17.11
CA LYS A 3 -6.36 -3.30 18.01
C LYS A 3 -6.58 -1.93 17.33
N VAL A 4 -6.18 -1.80 16.06
CA VAL A 4 -6.39 -0.57 15.26
C VAL A 4 -7.90 -0.28 15.12
N ARG A 5 -8.67 -1.29 14.73
CA ARG A 5 -10.14 -1.20 14.64
C ARG A 5 -10.74 -0.70 15.94
N ARG A 6 -10.44 -1.37 17.05
CA ARG A 6 -11.00 -1.03 18.37
C ARG A 6 -10.66 0.40 18.78
N LEU A 7 -9.44 0.89 18.50
CA LEU A 7 -9.04 2.24 18.86
C LEU A 7 -9.77 3.29 18.03
N MET A 8 -9.87 3.11 16.71
CA MET A 8 -10.60 4.02 15.84
C MET A 8 -12.09 4.06 16.20
N GLU A 9 -12.74 2.91 16.33
CA GLU A 9 -14.16 2.83 16.71
C GLU A 9 -14.41 3.43 18.09
N SER A 10 -13.51 3.20 19.06
CA SER A 10 -13.63 3.78 20.41
C SER A 10 -13.53 5.31 20.39
N HIS A 11 -12.67 5.88 19.57
CA HIS A 11 -12.54 7.33 19.42
C HIS A 11 -13.80 7.96 18.79
N ILE A 12 -14.35 7.28 17.78
CA ILE A 12 -15.50 7.78 17.02
C ILE A 12 -16.82 7.67 17.80
N TYR A 13 -17.02 6.55 18.51
CA TYR A 13 -18.32 6.22 19.11
C TYR A 13 -18.40 6.43 20.63
N HIS A 14 -17.30 6.69 21.32
CA HIS A 14 -17.24 6.71 22.79
C HIS A 14 -16.60 7.97 23.38
N ASP A 15 -16.90 9.15 22.84
CA ASP A 15 -16.50 10.46 23.36
C ASP A 15 -15.02 10.54 23.83
N GLY A 16 -14.10 10.63 22.89
CA GLY A 16 -12.79 11.18 23.17
C GLY A 16 -11.84 10.30 23.98
N LYS A 17 -11.89 8.98 23.87
CA LYS A 17 -10.78 8.16 24.32
C LYS A 17 -9.57 8.46 23.45
N SER A 18 -8.49 8.87 24.11
CA SER A 18 -7.25 9.23 23.47
C SER A 18 -6.77 8.13 22.51
N LEU A 19 -6.44 8.53 21.29
CA LEU A 19 -5.77 7.67 20.30
C LEU A 19 -4.31 7.39 20.67
N LYS A 20 -3.86 7.78 21.85
CA LYS A 20 -2.46 7.69 22.29
C LYS A 20 -1.88 6.26 22.23
N GLU A 21 -2.70 5.24 22.29
CA GLU A 21 -2.23 3.87 22.08
C GLU A 21 -1.69 3.61 20.66
N PHE A 22 -2.01 4.47 19.69
CA PHE A 22 -1.38 4.42 18.37
C PHE A 22 0.13 4.72 18.41
N GLU A 23 0.63 5.45 19.42
CA GLU A 23 2.07 5.61 19.63
C GLU A 23 2.78 4.26 19.78
N ILE A 24 2.18 3.33 20.55
CA ILE A 24 2.74 2.00 20.77
C ILE A 24 2.74 1.22 19.45
N ILE A 25 1.61 1.23 18.74
CA ILE A 25 1.48 0.52 17.46
C ILE A 25 2.48 1.07 16.43
N ALA A 26 2.63 2.40 16.35
CA ALA A 26 3.57 3.04 15.43
C ALA A 26 5.03 2.66 15.76
N ASN A 27 5.40 2.66 17.03
CA ASN A 27 6.73 2.24 17.48
C ASN A 27 6.97 0.75 17.18
N ASP A 28 6.01 -0.13 17.48
CA ASP A 28 6.12 -1.57 17.21
C ASP A 28 6.35 -1.82 15.70
N ILE A 29 5.56 -1.17 14.83
CA ILE A 29 5.71 -1.30 13.36
C ILE A 29 7.10 -0.82 12.91
N VAL A 30 7.56 0.32 13.41
CA VAL A 30 8.88 0.86 13.03
C VAL A 30 10.00 -0.07 13.51
N HIS A 31 9.89 -0.59 14.73
CA HIS A 31 10.85 -1.54 15.28
C HIS A 31 10.90 -2.83 14.46
N ASP A 32 9.75 -3.45 14.23
CA ASP A 32 9.64 -4.71 13.47
C ASP A 32 10.22 -4.56 12.06
N ILE A 33 9.92 -3.44 11.37
CA ILE A 33 10.46 -3.19 10.02
C ILE A 33 11.96 -2.94 10.06
N ASN A 34 12.51 -2.30 11.11
CA ASN A 34 13.95 -2.10 11.23
C ASN A 34 14.70 -3.42 11.42
N ASP A 35 14.09 -4.40 12.09
CA ASP A 35 14.67 -5.72 12.35
C ASP A 35 14.58 -6.67 11.14
N MET A 36 13.73 -6.35 10.14
CA MET A 36 13.66 -7.12 8.90
C MET A 36 14.94 -6.96 8.06
N PRO A 37 15.26 -7.91 7.16
CA PRO A 37 16.29 -7.73 6.14
C PRO A 37 16.07 -6.43 5.35
N TYR A 38 17.17 -5.76 4.95
CA TYR A 38 17.06 -4.48 4.23
C TYR A 38 16.38 -4.61 2.87
N ASP A 39 16.53 -5.75 2.23
CA ASP A 39 16.01 -6.14 0.93
C ASP A 39 14.69 -6.94 1.03
N VAL A 40 13.93 -6.75 2.11
CA VAL A 40 12.64 -7.40 2.30
C VAL A 40 11.70 -7.13 1.11
N ILE A 41 11.10 -8.20 0.60
CA ILE A 41 10.06 -8.15 -0.41
C ILE A 41 8.71 -8.45 0.24
N VAL A 42 7.77 -7.53 0.09
CA VAL A 42 6.40 -7.69 0.56
C VAL A 42 5.63 -8.52 -0.46
N ASP A 43 5.23 -9.69 -0.05
CA ASP A 43 4.40 -10.60 -0.86
C ASP A 43 2.92 -10.32 -0.56
N ILE A 44 2.34 -9.43 -1.34
CA ILE A 44 0.97 -8.96 -1.16
C ILE A 44 0.14 -9.29 -2.39
N LYS A 45 -1.09 -9.76 -2.16
CA LYS A 45 -2.07 -10.07 -3.21
C LYS A 45 -3.21 -9.07 -3.21
N GLU A 46 -3.92 -9.03 -4.34
CA GLU A 46 -5.22 -8.37 -4.40
C GLU A 46 -6.19 -9.00 -3.39
N ARG A 47 -6.93 -8.16 -2.70
CA ARG A 47 -7.83 -8.57 -1.62
C ARG A 47 -9.01 -7.61 -1.48
N ASN A 48 -10.07 -8.09 -0.86
CA ASN A 48 -11.11 -7.20 -0.34
C ASN A 48 -10.68 -6.74 1.05
N SER A 49 -10.22 -5.52 1.13
CA SER A 49 -9.79 -4.93 2.39
C SER A 49 -10.92 -4.17 3.08
N ASP A 50 -10.88 -4.09 4.40
CA ASP A 50 -11.58 -3.07 5.15
C ASP A 50 -10.64 -1.88 5.43
N LEU A 51 -11.21 -0.80 5.99
CA LEU A 51 -10.46 0.42 6.33
C LEU A 51 -9.24 0.11 7.21
N TYR A 52 -9.37 -0.79 8.15
CA TYR A 52 -8.33 -1.07 9.15
C TYR A 52 -7.17 -1.88 8.57
N GLU A 53 -7.48 -2.82 7.68
CA GLU A 53 -6.47 -3.60 6.96
C GLU A 53 -5.71 -2.71 5.98
N HIS A 54 -6.41 -1.87 5.22
CA HIS A 54 -5.83 -0.86 4.36
C HIS A 54 -4.88 0.06 5.13
N THR A 55 -5.35 0.65 6.22
CA THR A 55 -4.55 1.54 7.09
C THR A 55 -3.25 0.87 7.55
N VAL A 56 -3.30 -0.37 8.00
CA VAL A 56 -2.11 -1.11 8.43
C VAL A 56 -1.16 -1.36 7.26
N MET A 57 -1.67 -1.77 6.10
CA MET A 57 -0.83 -2.04 4.93
C MET A 57 -0.18 -0.78 4.37
N VAL A 58 -0.89 0.33 4.28
CA VAL A 58 -0.32 1.63 3.90
C VAL A 58 0.79 2.04 4.88
N THR A 59 0.59 1.80 6.18
CA THR A 59 1.61 2.07 7.21
C THR A 59 2.87 1.22 6.99
N LEU A 60 2.72 -0.08 6.81
CA LEU A 60 3.85 -1.01 6.58
C LEU A 60 4.64 -0.61 5.34
N LEU A 61 3.97 -0.38 4.20
CA LEU A 61 4.61 0.03 2.96
C LEU A 61 5.34 1.37 3.10
N SER A 62 4.70 2.34 3.76
CA SER A 62 5.28 3.68 3.96
C SER A 62 6.53 3.66 4.84
N VAL A 63 6.53 2.86 5.90
CA VAL A 63 7.72 2.73 6.78
C VAL A 63 8.84 1.97 6.06
N ILE A 64 8.54 0.94 5.25
CA ILE A 64 9.53 0.25 4.40
C ILE A 64 10.16 1.23 3.40
N VAL A 65 9.35 2.05 2.73
CA VAL A 65 9.84 3.10 1.81
C VAL A 65 10.70 4.12 2.56
N ALA A 66 10.26 4.58 3.74
CA ALA A 66 11.01 5.52 4.58
C ALA A 66 12.37 4.95 4.99
N ARG A 67 12.44 3.66 5.33
CA ARG A 67 13.68 2.95 5.64
C ARG A 67 14.60 2.88 4.41
N LYS A 68 14.09 2.52 3.23
CA LYS A 68 14.88 2.52 1.98
C LYS A 68 15.38 3.92 1.60
N LEU A 69 14.64 4.97 1.96
CA LEU A 69 15.07 6.36 1.82
C LEU A 69 16.04 6.82 2.93
N LYS A 70 16.37 5.94 3.88
CA LYS A 70 17.29 6.18 5.02
C LYS A 70 16.81 7.34 5.92
N LEU A 71 15.51 7.45 6.15
CA LEU A 71 14.98 8.43 7.08
C LEU A 71 15.30 8.00 8.53
N ASP A 72 15.48 8.99 9.41
CA ASP A 72 15.71 8.75 10.83
C ASP A 72 14.48 8.18 11.54
N GLU A 73 14.68 7.68 12.77
CA GLU A 73 13.64 7.00 13.55
C GLU A 73 12.44 7.91 13.82
N LYS A 74 12.69 9.19 14.12
CA LYS A 74 11.63 10.16 14.40
C LYS A 74 10.73 10.37 13.17
N ARG A 75 11.32 10.47 11.98
CA ARG A 75 10.57 10.62 10.73
C ARG A 75 9.79 9.35 10.39
N LYS A 76 10.39 8.16 10.58
CA LYS A 76 9.69 6.87 10.38
C LYS A 76 8.49 6.73 11.33
N TYR A 77 8.69 7.09 12.60
CA TYR A 77 7.61 7.12 13.59
C TYR A 77 6.48 8.09 13.20
N ASN A 78 6.81 9.33 12.81
CA ASN A 78 5.81 10.30 12.36
C ASN A 78 5.05 9.82 11.11
N ILE A 79 5.72 9.13 10.18
CA ILE A 79 5.09 8.49 9.02
C ILE A 79 4.13 7.41 9.49
N ALA A 80 4.55 6.53 10.40
CA ALA A 80 3.69 5.46 10.91
C ALA A 80 2.42 6.03 11.57
N VAL A 81 2.55 7.07 12.43
CA VAL A 81 1.40 7.74 13.05
C VAL A 81 0.48 8.36 11.99
N GLY A 82 1.04 9.11 11.04
CA GLY A 82 0.24 9.74 9.98
C GLY A 82 -0.50 8.73 9.12
N CYS A 83 0.14 7.60 8.77
CA CYS A 83 -0.48 6.52 8.00
C CYS A 83 -1.56 5.78 8.81
N LEU A 84 -1.34 5.52 10.10
CA LEU A 84 -2.34 4.86 10.95
C LEU A 84 -3.62 5.68 11.11
N LEU A 85 -3.56 6.99 10.90
CA LEU A 85 -4.67 7.91 11.13
C LEU A 85 -5.22 8.56 9.85
N HIS A 86 -4.58 8.34 8.67
CA HIS A 86 -4.88 9.11 7.45
C HIS A 86 -6.35 9.06 7.05
N ASP A 87 -6.96 7.91 7.18
CA ASP A 87 -8.32 7.63 6.72
C ASP A 87 -9.37 7.61 7.85
N ILE A 88 -9.02 8.08 9.06
CA ILE A 88 -9.98 8.13 10.17
C ILE A 88 -11.24 8.91 9.79
N GLY A 89 -11.12 9.88 8.91
CA GLY A 89 -12.24 10.69 8.42
C GLY A 89 -13.26 9.94 7.58
N LEU A 90 -12.91 8.77 7.01
CA LEU A 90 -13.87 7.91 6.31
C LEU A 90 -14.99 7.39 7.20
N CYS A 91 -14.75 7.34 8.51
CA CYS A 91 -15.77 6.96 9.49
C CYS A 91 -16.89 8.00 9.65
N PHE A 92 -16.67 9.24 9.20
CA PHE A 92 -17.61 10.34 9.31
C PHE A 92 -18.36 10.65 8.02
N ILE A 93 -18.08 9.93 6.93
CA ILE A 93 -18.80 10.09 5.66
C ILE A 93 -19.79 8.96 5.42
N VAL A 94 -20.86 9.27 4.71
CA VAL A 94 -21.89 8.30 4.33
C VAL A 94 -21.64 7.72 2.94
N THR A 95 -20.83 8.39 2.15
CA THR A 95 -20.53 8.00 0.77
C THR A 95 -19.83 6.66 0.70
N ARG A 96 -20.33 5.79 -0.17
CA ARG A 96 -19.73 4.49 -0.42
C ARG A 96 -18.43 4.64 -1.21
N TYR A 97 -17.29 4.23 -0.65
CA TYR A 97 -15.96 4.40 -1.26
C TYR A 97 -15.30 3.09 -1.70
N LYS A 98 -15.68 1.96 -1.10
CA LYS A 98 -15.08 0.65 -1.42
C LYS A 98 -15.46 0.16 -2.81
N ASN A 99 -14.45 -0.30 -3.54
CA ASN A 99 -14.56 -0.90 -4.89
C ASN A 99 -15.34 -0.01 -5.87
N ARG A 100 -15.12 1.30 -5.77
CA ARG A 100 -15.83 2.32 -6.51
C ARG A 100 -14.89 3.14 -7.38
N ASP A 101 -15.24 3.25 -8.64
CA ASP A 101 -14.57 4.15 -9.57
C ASP A 101 -15.16 5.56 -9.47
N PHE A 102 -14.44 6.45 -8.82
CA PHE A 102 -14.82 7.85 -8.68
C PHE A 102 -14.62 8.68 -9.96
N SER A 103 -13.95 8.15 -11.00
CA SER A 103 -13.82 8.84 -12.28
C SER A 103 -15.16 9.07 -12.98
N ASN A 104 -16.13 8.19 -12.70
CA ASN A 104 -17.49 8.22 -13.23
C ASN A 104 -18.56 8.49 -12.15
N ALA A 105 -18.15 8.93 -10.96
CA ALA A 105 -19.08 9.22 -9.88
C ALA A 105 -19.79 10.56 -10.08
N ASP A 106 -20.97 10.70 -9.45
CA ASP A 106 -21.64 12.01 -9.34
C ASP A 106 -20.69 13.02 -8.67
N PRO A 107 -20.53 14.24 -9.23
CA PRO A 107 -19.67 15.27 -8.63
C PRO A 107 -19.98 15.59 -7.17
N ALA A 108 -21.25 15.56 -6.78
CA ALA A 108 -21.66 15.80 -5.38
C ALA A 108 -21.18 14.66 -4.48
N GLU A 109 -21.28 13.42 -4.94
CA GLU A 109 -20.82 12.25 -4.21
C GLU A 109 -19.28 12.23 -4.07
N PHE A 110 -18.57 12.54 -5.13
CA PHE A 110 -17.12 12.67 -5.06
C PHE A 110 -16.69 13.84 -4.16
N PHE A 111 -17.46 14.92 -4.12
CA PHE A 111 -17.22 16.02 -3.20
C PHE A 111 -17.39 15.57 -1.74
N GLU A 112 -18.46 14.83 -1.41
CA GLU A 112 -18.67 14.27 -0.08
C GLU A 112 -17.51 13.33 0.33
N TYR A 113 -17.10 12.45 -0.56
CA TYR A 113 -15.97 11.57 -0.33
C TYR A 113 -14.70 12.37 0.06
N LYS A 114 -14.36 13.41 -0.68
CA LYS A 114 -13.15 14.23 -0.42
C LYS A 114 -13.12 14.87 0.96
N LYS A 115 -14.26 15.04 1.61
CA LYS A 115 -14.33 15.64 2.95
C LYS A 115 -13.61 14.80 4.01
N HIS A 116 -13.38 13.49 3.79
CA HIS A 116 -12.74 12.65 4.79
C HIS A 116 -11.38 13.18 5.24
N THR A 117 -10.60 13.79 4.35
CA THR A 117 -9.28 14.37 4.70
C THR A 117 -9.41 15.50 5.71
N ILE A 118 -10.38 16.39 5.51
CA ILE A 118 -10.66 17.54 6.40
C ILE A 118 -11.31 17.06 7.70
N LEU A 119 -12.25 16.12 7.61
CA LEU A 119 -12.93 15.55 8.78
C LEU A 119 -11.96 14.77 9.66
N GLY A 120 -11.04 14.00 9.03
CA GLY A 120 -9.98 13.29 9.76
C GLY A 120 -9.03 14.26 10.46
N TYR A 121 -8.59 15.31 9.77
CA TYR A 121 -7.76 16.35 10.37
C TYR A 121 -8.45 17.01 11.57
N SER A 122 -9.73 17.39 11.41
CA SER A 122 -10.50 18.04 12.49
C SER A 122 -10.76 17.11 13.67
N ALA A 123 -10.98 15.82 13.43
CA ALA A 123 -11.20 14.84 14.51
C ALA A 123 -9.96 14.61 15.37
N LEU A 124 -8.77 15.00 14.89
CA LEU A 124 -7.49 14.84 15.59
C LEU A 124 -6.95 16.13 16.21
N ASP A 125 -7.68 17.26 16.10
CA ASP A 125 -7.19 18.59 16.50
C ASP A 125 -6.85 18.69 17.99
N GLU A 126 -7.52 17.92 18.84
CA GLU A 126 -7.27 17.89 20.29
C GLU A 126 -6.12 16.93 20.70
N GLU A 127 -5.62 16.12 19.78
CA GLU A 127 -4.58 15.11 20.04
C GLU A 127 -3.16 15.71 20.01
N SER A 128 -2.79 16.41 21.08
CA SER A 128 -1.51 17.17 21.17
C SER A 128 -0.24 16.34 21.03
N TRP A 129 -0.32 15.01 21.13
CA TRP A 129 0.82 14.11 20.95
C TRP A 129 1.16 13.87 19.47
N ILE A 130 0.22 14.14 18.54
CA ILE A 130 0.43 13.94 17.11
C ILE A 130 1.32 15.06 16.56
N ALA A 131 2.41 14.68 15.91
CA ALA A 131 3.31 15.66 15.30
C ALA A 131 2.63 16.43 14.16
N PRO A 132 2.96 17.72 13.95
CA PRO A 132 2.36 18.51 12.86
C PRO A 132 2.51 17.90 11.48
N ILE A 133 3.61 17.17 11.22
CA ILE A 133 3.81 16.48 9.95
C ILE A 133 2.84 15.30 9.76
N SER A 134 2.55 14.54 10.83
CA SER A 134 1.56 13.46 10.80
C SER A 134 0.15 14.00 10.57
N MET A 135 -0.20 15.11 11.21
CA MET A 135 -1.46 15.84 10.96
C MET A 135 -1.57 16.31 9.50
N LYS A 136 -0.46 16.84 8.96
CA LYS A 136 -0.40 17.23 7.55
C LYS A 136 -0.58 16.04 6.60
N MET A 137 -0.05 14.86 6.94
CA MET A 137 -0.27 13.65 6.17
C MET A 137 -1.75 13.28 6.11
N VAL A 138 -2.47 13.32 7.24
CA VAL A 138 -3.92 13.07 7.29
C VAL A 138 -4.68 14.02 6.37
N LEU A 139 -4.36 15.32 6.39
CA LEU A 139 -5.02 16.32 5.56
C LEU A 139 -4.69 16.19 4.07
N SER A 140 -3.47 15.77 3.71
CA SER A 140 -2.93 15.96 2.36
C SER A 140 -2.46 14.67 1.66
N HIS A 141 -2.84 13.47 2.15
CA HIS A 141 -2.42 12.20 1.52
C HIS A 141 -2.92 12.04 0.08
N HIS A 142 -3.99 12.70 -0.30
CA HIS A 142 -4.48 12.76 -1.68
C HIS A 142 -3.95 13.95 -2.51
N GLU A 143 -3.16 14.85 -1.90
CA GLU A 143 -2.43 15.86 -2.67
C GLU A 143 -1.27 15.23 -3.42
N ASN A 144 -0.84 15.84 -4.54
CA ASN A 144 0.26 15.32 -5.35
C ASN A 144 1.18 16.41 -5.87
N ILE A 145 2.29 16.02 -6.50
CA ILE A 145 3.27 16.99 -7.01
C ILE A 145 2.81 17.70 -8.28
N ALA A 146 1.79 17.17 -8.97
CA ALA A 146 1.16 17.79 -10.15
C ALA A 146 0.04 18.78 -9.79
N CYS A 147 -0.28 18.98 -8.51
CA CYS A 147 -1.35 19.86 -8.02
C CYS A 147 -2.76 19.49 -8.52
N THR A 148 -3.00 18.22 -8.83
CA THR A 148 -4.29 17.70 -9.30
C THR A 148 -5.06 16.95 -8.21
N GLY A 149 -4.50 16.87 -6.99
CA GLY A 149 -5.08 16.20 -5.84
C GLY A 149 -6.17 17.00 -5.11
N PHE A 150 -6.43 16.63 -3.88
CA PHE A 150 -7.36 17.31 -2.97
C PHE A 150 -6.87 17.21 -1.52
N PRO A 151 -7.39 18.03 -0.58
CA PRO A 151 -8.52 18.94 -0.71
C PRO A 151 -8.16 20.31 -1.31
N MET A 152 -6.88 20.73 -1.28
CA MET A 152 -6.47 22.11 -1.59
C MET A 152 -5.90 22.29 -2.99
N LYS A 153 -5.67 21.22 -3.74
CA LYS A 153 -5.00 21.20 -5.05
C LYS A 153 -3.62 21.87 -5.01
N GLN A 154 -2.85 21.56 -3.99
CA GLN A 154 -1.52 22.12 -3.77
C GLN A 154 -0.44 21.07 -4.03
N LYS A 155 0.76 21.57 -4.37
CA LYS A 155 1.93 20.72 -4.50
C LYS A 155 2.28 20.08 -3.16
N ASN A 156 2.31 18.76 -3.12
CA ASN A 156 2.75 18.02 -1.95
C ASN A 156 4.27 18.16 -1.78
N LYS A 157 4.71 19.08 -0.91
CA LYS A 157 6.12 19.44 -0.72
C LYS A 157 6.85 18.52 0.24
N GLU A 158 6.15 18.03 1.27
CA GLU A 158 6.73 17.20 2.32
C GLU A 158 6.99 15.79 1.82
N LEU A 159 8.15 15.25 2.17
CA LEU A 159 8.54 13.90 1.73
C LEU A 159 7.61 12.84 2.33
N GLU A 160 7.22 13.00 3.60
CA GLU A 160 6.32 12.13 4.34
C GLU A 160 4.95 12.05 3.64
N CYS A 161 4.41 13.19 3.24
CA CYS A 161 3.13 13.25 2.53
C CYS A 161 3.20 12.61 1.13
N ARG A 162 4.35 12.70 0.44
CA ARG A 162 4.56 12.02 -0.85
C ARG A 162 4.74 10.51 -0.69
N ILE A 163 5.30 10.06 0.44
CA ILE A 163 5.45 8.64 0.74
C ILE A 163 4.07 8.01 0.94
N ILE A 164 3.25 8.56 1.84
CA ILE A 164 1.91 8.02 2.07
C ILE A 164 1.08 8.04 0.80
N GLN A 165 1.09 9.12 0.03
CA GLN A 165 0.36 9.25 -1.23
C GLN A 165 0.64 8.10 -2.21
N ALA A 166 1.91 7.71 -2.37
CA ALA A 166 2.27 6.62 -3.29
C ALA A 166 1.89 5.24 -2.74
N CYS A 167 2.07 5.01 -1.44
CA CYS A 167 1.76 3.74 -0.78
C CYS A 167 0.25 3.50 -0.69
N ASP A 168 -0.50 4.54 -0.35
CA ASP A 168 -1.95 4.56 -0.31
C ASP A 168 -2.54 4.27 -1.70
N ALA A 169 -2.11 5.01 -2.74
CA ALA A 169 -2.57 4.76 -4.10
C ALA A 169 -2.30 3.32 -4.57
N PHE A 170 -1.13 2.75 -4.24
CA PHE A 170 -0.84 1.36 -4.57
C PHE A 170 -1.75 0.38 -3.83
N ASP A 171 -1.89 0.54 -2.51
CA ASP A 171 -2.73 -0.36 -1.72
C ASP A 171 -4.20 -0.25 -2.12
N SER A 172 -4.70 0.97 -2.38
CA SER A 172 -6.07 1.19 -2.86
C SER A 172 -6.36 0.43 -4.16
N LEU A 173 -5.42 0.38 -5.10
CA LEU A 173 -5.57 -0.38 -6.36
C LEU A 173 -5.73 -1.88 -6.12
N ILE A 174 -5.01 -2.49 -5.18
CA ILE A 174 -5.04 -3.94 -4.94
C ILE A 174 -6.06 -4.36 -3.87
N SER A 175 -6.55 -3.44 -3.07
CA SER A 175 -7.54 -3.69 -2.00
C SER A 175 -8.96 -3.30 -2.38
N GLY A 176 -9.11 -2.44 -3.39
CA GLY A 176 -10.40 -1.86 -3.77
C GLY A 176 -10.89 -0.81 -2.77
N MET A 177 -9.99 -0.23 -1.97
CA MET A 177 -10.31 1.00 -1.24
C MET A 177 -10.37 2.14 -2.25
N GLU A 178 -11.30 3.02 -2.22
CA GLU A 178 -11.38 4.24 -3.03
C GLU A 178 -11.39 4.09 -4.58
N CYS A 179 -11.10 2.91 -5.12
CA CYS A 179 -11.09 2.65 -6.56
C CYS A 179 -11.53 1.21 -6.88
N LYS A 180 -11.67 0.89 -8.16
CA LYS A 180 -11.89 -0.48 -8.62
C LYS A 180 -10.61 -1.29 -8.42
N ARG A 181 -10.73 -2.44 -7.75
CA ARG A 181 -9.63 -3.36 -7.53
C ARG A 181 -9.09 -3.94 -8.85
N ILE A 182 -7.76 -4.02 -8.94
CA ILE A 182 -7.01 -4.64 -10.03
C ILE A 182 -5.97 -5.62 -9.48
N CYS A 183 -5.34 -6.41 -10.35
CA CYS A 183 -4.27 -7.31 -9.94
C CYS A 183 -2.96 -6.55 -9.64
N VAL A 184 -2.06 -7.21 -8.90
CA VAL A 184 -0.80 -6.59 -8.43
C VAL A 184 0.06 -6.13 -9.60
N GLN A 185 0.17 -6.92 -10.68
CA GLN A 185 0.97 -6.56 -11.84
C GLN A 185 0.46 -5.30 -12.53
N GLU A 186 -0.86 -5.18 -12.65
CA GLU A 186 -1.51 -4.00 -13.23
C GLU A 186 -1.32 -2.77 -12.32
N ALA A 187 -1.45 -2.93 -10.99
CA ALA A 187 -1.19 -1.87 -10.03
C ALA A 187 0.26 -1.37 -10.11
N ILE A 188 1.24 -2.29 -10.18
CA ILE A 188 2.65 -1.95 -10.37
C ILE A 188 2.86 -1.15 -11.66
N ASN A 189 2.23 -1.58 -12.76
CA ASN A 189 2.36 -0.89 -14.05
C ASN A 189 1.76 0.52 -13.98
N GLN A 190 0.55 0.69 -13.43
CA GLN A 190 -0.08 2.01 -13.29
C GLN A 190 0.74 2.97 -12.42
N ILE A 191 1.26 2.50 -11.28
CA ILE A 191 2.12 3.33 -10.42
C ILE A 191 3.45 3.68 -11.12
N LYS A 192 4.03 2.73 -11.88
CA LYS A 192 5.28 2.92 -12.62
C LYS A 192 5.15 3.91 -13.79
N GLU A 193 4.04 3.86 -14.50
CA GLU A 193 3.73 4.80 -15.60
C GLU A 193 3.64 6.23 -15.08
N ASN A 194 3.18 6.41 -13.83
CA ASN A 194 3.11 7.72 -13.17
C ASN A 194 2.47 8.79 -14.07
N ASP A 195 1.33 8.46 -14.66
CA ASP A 195 0.63 9.34 -15.59
C ASP A 195 0.40 10.73 -15.00
N GLY A 196 0.75 11.76 -15.76
CA GLY A 196 0.68 13.15 -15.33
C GLY A 196 1.71 13.56 -14.26
N GLY A 197 2.70 12.71 -13.94
CA GLY A 197 3.75 13.05 -12.97
C GLY A 197 3.23 13.28 -11.55
N ARG A 198 2.22 12.53 -11.12
CA ARG A 198 1.57 12.67 -9.82
C ARG A 198 2.45 12.26 -8.64
N PHE A 199 3.32 11.27 -8.84
CA PHE A 199 4.16 10.68 -7.81
C PHE A 199 5.63 11.08 -7.92
N ASP A 200 6.34 11.04 -6.82
CA ASP A 200 7.80 11.20 -6.78
C ASP A 200 8.47 9.91 -7.27
N ASN A 201 9.23 10.00 -8.37
CA ASN A 201 9.89 8.86 -9.00
C ASN A 201 10.86 8.11 -8.07
N LYS A 202 11.49 8.82 -7.11
CA LYS A 202 12.38 8.17 -6.14
C LYS A 202 11.59 7.32 -5.16
N ILE A 203 10.42 7.82 -4.73
CA ILE A 203 9.51 7.08 -3.86
C ILE A 203 8.94 5.86 -4.58
N ILE A 204 8.45 6.03 -5.82
CA ILE A 204 7.96 4.90 -6.63
C ILE A 204 9.03 3.82 -6.76
N LYS A 205 10.26 4.20 -7.08
CA LYS A 205 11.36 3.23 -7.20
C LYS A 205 11.59 2.44 -5.90
N CYS A 206 11.56 3.11 -4.75
CA CYS A 206 11.69 2.46 -3.45
C CYS A 206 10.50 1.53 -3.15
N LEU A 207 9.27 1.98 -3.42
CA LEU A 207 8.05 1.21 -3.22
C LEU A 207 8.06 -0.06 -4.09
N LEU A 208 8.20 0.08 -5.39
CA LEU A 208 8.13 -1.05 -6.33
C LEU A 208 9.29 -2.04 -6.16
N SER A 209 10.46 -1.58 -5.70
CA SER A 209 11.56 -2.49 -5.34
C SER A 209 11.32 -3.26 -4.03
N SER A 210 10.21 -3.02 -3.33
CA SER A 210 9.83 -3.72 -2.09
C SER A 210 8.64 -4.65 -2.26
N ILE A 211 8.03 -4.70 -3.45
CA ILE A 211 6.78 -5.43 -3.69
C ILE A 211 7.03 -6.56 -4.67
N ALA A 212 6.63 -7.78 -4.32
CA ALA A 212 6.65 -8.91 -5.22
C ALA A 212 5.76 -8.66 -6.44
N ARG A 213 6.36 -8.65 -7.64
CA ARG A 213 5.59 -8.51 -8.89
C ARG A 213 4.67 -9.70 -9.13
N TYR A 214 5.12 -10.87 -8.73
CA TYR A 214 4.39 -12.14 -8.85
C TYR A 214 4.25 -12.76 -7.46
N PRO A 215 3.15 -12.51 -6.74
CA PRO A 215 2.94 -13.08 -5.39
C PRO A 215 2.97 -14.61 -5.37
N VAL A 216 3.34 -15.20 -4.24
CA VAL A 216 3.33 -16.68 -4.07
C VAL A 216 1.95 -17.24 -4.37
N GLY A 217 1.92 -18.31 -5.18
CA GLY A 217 0.68 -18.93 -5.67
C GLY A 217 0.18 -18.33 -7.00
N THR A 218 0.85 -17.33 -7.58
CA THR A 218 0.55 -16.85 -8.93
C THR A 218 0.94 -17.91 -9.95
N THR A 219 0.03 -18.28 -10.84
CA THR A 219 0.31 -19.17 -11.98
C THR A 219 0.88 -18.34 -13.12
N VAL A 220 1.99 -18.79 -13.68
CA VAL A 220 2.75 -18.07 -14.68
C VAL A 220 3.12 -18.95 -15.87
N LYS A 221 3.31 -18.32 -17.03
CA LYS A 221 3.90 -18.93 -18.22
C LYS A 221 5.25 -18.30 -18.52
N THR A 222 6.24 -19.15 -18.78
CA THR A 222 7.63 -18.71 -19.07
C THR A 222 7.87 -18.51 -20.58
N ASN A 223 8.99 -17.90 -20.92
CA ASN A 223 9.46 -17.79 -22.31
C ASN A 223 9.84 -19.14 -22.95
N ALA A 224 10.00 -20.19 -22.15
CA ALA A 224 10.20 -21.58 -22.61
C ALA A 224 8.86 -22.31 -22.84
N GLU A 225 7.72 -21.61 -22.85
CA GLU A 225 6.36 -22.13 -22.99
C GLU A 225 5.95 -23.06 -21.83
N GLU A 226 6.69 -23.10 -20.74
CA GLU A 226 6.41 -23.89 -19.54
C GLU A 226 5.45 -23.12 -18.62
N GLU A 227 4.53 -23.84 -18.01
CA GLU A 227 3.63 -23.31 -16.99
C GLU A 227 4.08 -23.71 -15.60
N GLY A 228 3.90 -22.82 -14.64
CA GLY A 228 4.32 -23.07 -13.25
C GLY A 228 3.63 -22.16 -12.26
N VAL A 229 3.94 -22.34 -11.01
CA VAL A 229 3.44 -21.52 -9.89
C VAL A 229 4.58 -20.90 -9.12
N VAL A 230 4.44 -19.63 -8.73
CA VAL A 230 5.38 -18.96 -7.83
C VAL A 230 5.30 -19.59 -6.46
N VAL A 231 6.43 -20.07 -5.93
CA VAL A 231 6.50 -20.76 -4.64
C VAL A 231 7.28 -20.00 -3.57
N SER A 232 8.12 -19.03 -3.97
CA SER A 232 8.89 -18.20 -3.04
C SER A 232 9.39 -16.95 -3.72
N GLN A 233 9.62 -15.88 -2.96
CA GLN A 233 10.27 -14.67 -3.44
C GLN A 233 11.80 -14.80 -3.37
N THR A 234 12.49 -13.94 -4.13
CA THR A 234 13.94 -13.68 -4.03
C THR A 234 14.13 -12.23 -3.56
N VAL A 235 15.35 -11.74 -3.50
CA VAL A 235 15.64 -10.31 -3.26
C VAL A 235 15.33 -9.43 -4.47
N ASP A 236 15.07 -10.04 -5.62
CA ASP A 236 14.63 -9.36 -6.84
C ASP A 236 13.12 -9.56 -7.02
N PRO A 237 12.31 -8.50 -6.89
CA PRO A 237 10.84 -8.61 -6.95
C PRO A 237 10.31 -9.04 -8.33
N GLU A 238 11.11 -8.93 -9.38
CA GLU A 238 10.75 -9.32 -10.75
C GLU A 238 11.05 -10.80 -11.03
N ASN A 239 11.94 -11.45 -10.25
CA ASN A 239 12.48 -12.78 -10.51
C ASN A 239 12.29 -13.74 -9.32
N PRO A 240 11.06 -14.24 -9.10
CA PRO A 240 10.75 -15.19 -8.01
C PRO A 240 11.32 -16.59 -8.28
N ILE A 241 11.10 -17.48 -7.32
CA ILE A 241 11.28 -18.91 -7.49
C ILE A 241 9.94 -19.51 -7.92
N ILE A 242 9.95 -20.24 -9.02
CA ILE A 242 8.77 -20.92 -9.56
C ILE A 242 8.94 -22.44 -9.51
N MET A 243 7.81 -23.15 -9.47
CA MET A 243 7.74 -24.58 -9.63
C MET A 243 7.01 -24.90 -10.91
N ILE A 244 7.67 -25.56 -11.85
CA ILE A 244 7.11 -25.91 -13.16
C ILE A 244 6.14 -27.09 -13.01
N PHE A 245 5.04 -27.06 -13.75
CA PHE A 245 4.10 -28.15 -13.87
C PHE A 245 4.64 -29.18 -14.87
N GLY A 246 4.66 -30.47 -14.47
CA GLY A 246 4.95 -31.60 -15.35
C GLY A 246 3.71 -32.47 -15.53
N ASN A 247 3.60 -33.14 -16.65
CA ASN A 247 2.58 -34.15 -16.89
C ASN A 247 3.12 -35.54 -16.56
N GLU A 248 2.46 -36.25 -15.65
CA GLU A 248 2.67 -37.70 -15.54
C GLU A 248 1.99 -38.45 -16.72
N ASN A 249 2.44 -39.66 -17.00
CA ASN A 249 1.92 -40.54 -18.07
C ASN A 249 0.39 -40.83 -17.97
N ASN A 250 -0.22 -40.48 -16.83
CA ASN A 250 -1.65 -40.62 -16.55
C ASN A 250 -2.45 -39.30 -16.66
N GLY A 251 -1.82 -38.21 -17.14
CA GLY A 251 -2.47 -36.89 -17.32
C GLY A 251 -2.63 -36.09 -16.04
N LYS A 252 -2.03 -36.53 -14.90
CA LYS A 252 -2.08 -35.78 -13.66
C LYS A 252 -0.96 -34.72 -13.67
N LEU A 253 -1.32 -33.46 -13.41
CA LEU A 253 -0.37 -32.36 -13.20
C LEU A 253 0.41 -32.57 -11.89
N MET A 254 1.73 -32.57 -11.96
CA MET A 254 2.63 -32.61 -10.81
C MET A 254 3.62 -31.46 -10.87
N LEU A 255 4.06 -31.00 -9.69
CA LEU A 255 5.16 -30.04 -9.56
C LEU A 255 6.49 -30.76 -9.83
N HIS A 256 7.18 -30.40 -10.91
CA HIS A 256 8.29 -31.18 -11.45
C HIS A 256 9.67 -30.60 -11.22
N ASN A 257 9.84 -29.29 -11.45
CA ASN A 257 11.14 -28.65 -11.38
C ASN A 257 11.04 -27.29 -10.68
N ARG A 258 12.00 -26.99 -9.80
CA ARG A 258 12.11 -25.73 -9.11
C ARG A 258 13.14 -24.83 -9.81
N LEU A 259 12.70 -23.69 -10.32
CA LEU A 259 13.54 -22.72 -11.01
C LEU A 259 13.67 -21.46 -10.19
N ASN A 260 14.91 -21.00 -10.01
CA ASN A 260 15.19 -19.68 -9.41
C ASN A 260 15.47 -18.68 -10.54
N LEU A 261 14.47 -17.87 -10.88
CA LEU A 261 14.57 -16.94 -12.02
C LEU A 261 15.59 -15.81 -11.81
N MET A 262 15.99 -15.54 -10.57
CA MET A 262 17.09 -14.60 -10.31
C MET A 262 18.45 -15.18 -10.74
N LEU A 263 18.64 -16.48 -10.68
CA LEU A 263 19.87 -17.18 -11.05
C LEU A 263 19.86 -17.64 -12.50
N ASP A 264 18.71 -18.08 -13.01
CA ASP A 264 18.53 -18.53 -14.39
C ASP A 264 18.02 -17.40 -15.27
N LYS A 265 18.96 -16.63 -15.82
CA LYS A 265 18.66 -15.46 -16.66
C LYS A 265 18.12 -15.79 -18.06
N ASN A 266 18.10 -17.05 -18.45
CA ASN A 266 17.56 -17.47 -19.75
C ASN A 266 16.04 -17.67 -19.70
N ILE A 267 15.48 -17.83 -18.50
CA ILE A 267 14.05 -18.03 -18.27
C ILE A 267 13.45 -16.78 -17.65
N SER A 268 12.33 -16.34 -18.21
CA SER A 268 11.57 -15.19 -17.73
C SER A 268 10.08 -15.48 -17.77
N ILE A 269 9.32 -14.81 -16.92
CA ILE A 269 7.86 -14.87 -16.94
C ILE A 269 7.36 -13.99 -18.09
N LEU A 270 6.56 -14.58 -18.99
CA LEU A 270 5.90 -13.86 -20.08
C LEU A 270 4.56 -13.30 -19.66
N GLN A 271 3.78 -14.10 -18.93
CA GLN A 271 2.43 -13.71 -18.51
C GLN A 271 1.99 -14.44 -17.25
N VAL A 272 1.02 -13.87 -16.57
CA VAL A 272 0.21 -14.50 -15.52
C VAL A 272 -0.97 -15.19 -16.17
N ILE A 273 -1.32 -16.40 -15.71
CA ILE A 273 -2.39 -17.23 -16.26
C ILE A 273 -3.52 -17.32 -15.24
#